data_9c1098d8fa9527042ab526b7ba04de87
#
_entry.id   9c1098d8fa9527042ab526b7ba04de87
#
_cell.length_a   1.000
_cell.length_b   1.000
_cell.length_c   1.000
_cell.angle_alpha   90.00
_cell.angle_beta   90.00
_cell.angle_gamma   90.00
#
_symmetry.space_group_name_H-M   'P 1'
#
loop_
_entity.id
_entity.type
_entity.pdbx_description
1 polymer ?
#
loop_
_entity_poly.entity_id
_entity_poly.type
_entity_poly.pdbx_seq_one_letter_code
_entity_poly.pdbx_strand_id
1 'polypeptide(L)'
;MKKSLLIAIAMLAVTIFIACTTKQETKSTINPLLQNSVDSIVKQGMEEFAAEEGMTIIMETSTGNLRAMVGCKEDNGKVVEDTTLLSKARETFLFRGASLLAALETGNVSLDDTFNTYTGIDIIEQDTIYDHNWRKGGYGELTLLQGLAYNSSIAIDQAVDVAYEDKDVFLQKLQQMGLEKDSTFKCSWPVYALGFHHRRPTSMVSFFNAIANGGKMVSPKMQEGSAIVVGSMIAKKKNIESMQKALRFFVTNGLGKKAESKMVNVAGISGSIHTEDGIYADFCGYFPTEKPKYTVFVSYKRPETPASGGGMAGQTFRKIAELMVKTMKQKDHRK
;
A
#
# COMPACT_ATOMS: atom_id res chain seq x y z
N MET A 1 29.71 -54.69 -32.06
CA MET A 1 29.23 -53.43 -32.66
C MET A 1 27.92 -52.88 -32.02
N LYS A 2 26.86 -53.70 -31.82
CA LYS A 2 25.59 -53.19 -31.26
C LYS A 2 25.68 -52.70 -29.80
N LYS A 3 26.52 -53.27 -28.91
CA LYS A 3 26.69 -52.82 -27.51
C LYS A 3 27.44 -51.51 -27.39
N SER A 4 28.42 -51.20 -28.25
CA SER A 4 29.18 -49.97 -28.24
C SER A 4 28.35 -48.79 -28.73
N LEU A 5 27.41 -49.02 -29.65
CA LEU A 5 26.49 -47.96 -30.14
C LEU A 5 25.44 -47.57 -29.11
N LEU A 6 24.94 -48.54 -28.32
CA LEU A 6 23.99 -48.28 -27.25
C LEU A 6 24.59 -47.45 -26.08
N ILE A 7 25.87 -47.70 -25.74
CA ILE A 7 26.59 -46.92 -24.72
C ILE A 7 26.85 -45.48 -25.19
N ALA A 8 27.19 -45.29 -26.46
CA ALA A 8 27.40 -43.98 -27.04
C ALA A 8 26.09 -43.14 -27.09
N ILE A 9 24.96 -43.75 -27.42
CA ILE A 9 23.66 -43.10 -27.40
C ILE A 9 23.22 -42.75 -25.95
N ALA A 10 23.48 -43.64 -24.98
CA ALA A 10 23.18 -43.39 -23.56
C ALA A 10 24.04 -42.23 -23.01
N MET A 11 25.33 -42.15 -23.35
CA MET A 11 26.19 -41.02 -22.95
C MET A 11 25.78 -39.68 -23.61
N LEU A 12 25.33 -39.71 -24.87
CA LEU A 12 24.84 -38.54 -25.57
C LEU A 12 23.52 -38.02 -24.95
N ALA A 13 22.62 -38.93 -24.56
CA ALA A 13 21.38 -38.57 -23.89
C ALA A 13 21.61 -37.97 -22.50
N VAL A 14 22.60 -38.48 -21.75
CA VAL A 14 22.97 -37.96 -20.44
C VAL A 14 23.60 -36.56 -20.55
N THR A 15 24.44 -36.32 -21.57
CA THR A 15 25.04 -35.00 -21.83
C THR A 15 23.99 -33.97 -22.28
N ILE A 16 22.99 -34.37 -23.06
CA ILE A 16 21.88 -33.49 -23.46
C ILE A 16 20.96 -33.18 -22.24
N PHE A 17 20.75 -34.13 -21.34
CA PHE A 17 19.96 -33.91 -20.13
C PHE A 17 20.68 -33.00 -19.11
N ILE A 18 22.00 -33.07 -19.00
CA ILE A 18 22.81 -32.18 -18.15
C ILE A 18 22.87 -30.75 -18.75
N ALA A 19 22.85 -30.60 -20.07
CA ALA A 19 22.83 -29.29 -20.74
C ALA A 19 21.47 -28.57 -20.61
N CYS A 20 20.36 -29.29 -20.31
CA CYS A 20 19.03 -28.70 -20.10
C CYS A 20 18.75 -28.27 -18.66
N THR A 21 19.66 -28.48 -17.71
CA THR A 21 19.54 -28.05 -16.31
C THR A 21 20.42 -26.86 -15.94
N THR A 22 20.81 -26.03 -16.92
CA THR A 22 21.30 -24.69 -16.55
C THR A 22 20.14 -23.95 -15.91
N LYS A 23 20.09 -23.92 -14.58
CA LYS A 23 19.26 -22.97 -13.83
C LYS A 23 19.54 -21.60 -14.41
N GLN A 24 18.62 -21.10 -15.24
CA GLN A 24 18.70 -19.71 -15.68
C GLN A 24 18.68 -18.86 -14.41
N GLU A 25 19.80 -18.27 -14.02
CA GLU A 25 19.85 -17.34 -12.89
C GLU A 25 18.90 -16.21 -13.20
N THR A 26 17.73 -16.24 -12.58
CA THR A 26 16.75 -15.18 -12.74
C THR A 26 17.28 -13.92 -12.08
N LYS A 27 17.52 -12.90 -12.90
CA LYS A 27 18.03 -11.61 -12.44
C LYS A 27 17.07 -10.99 -11.42
N SER A 28 17.62 -10.48 -10.31
CA SER A 28 16.83 -9.75 -9.31
C SER A 28 16.21 -8.47 -9.88
N THR A 29 14.98 -8.17 -9.48
CA THR A 29 14.30 -6.90 -9.81
C THR A 29 14.73 -5.75 -8.91
N ILE A 30 15.33 -6.05 -7.74
CA ILE A 30 15.84 -5.05 -6.81
C ILE A 30 16.98 -4.27 -7.48
N ASN A 31 16.90 -2.94 -7.42
CA ASN A 31 17.96 -2.07 -7.91
C ASN A 31 18.89 -1.70 -6.74
N PRO A 32 20.14 -2.16 -6.70
CA PRO A 32 21.02 -1.96 -5.55
C PRO A 32 21.27 -0.49 -5.19
N LEU A 33 21.42 0.38 -6.20
CA LEU A 33 21.63 1.82 -5.96
C LEU A 33 20.39 2.48 -5.36
N LEU A 34 19.21 2.12 -5.85
CA LEU A 34 17.95 2.60 -5.30
C LEU A 34 17.73 2.05 -3.89
N GLN A 35 17.99 0.75 -3.69
CA GLN A 35 17.91 0.09 -2.38
C GLN A 35 18.73 0.83 -1.32
N ASN A 36 20.00 1.11 -1.58
CA ASN A 36 20.89 1.82 -0.66
C ASN A 36 20.44 3.26 -0.39
N SER A 37 19.96 3.96 -1.43
CA SER A 37 19.47 5.33 -1.27
C SER A 37 18.18 5.39 -0.45
N VAL A 38 17.28 4.43 -0.65
CA VAL A 38 16.02 4.31 0.10
C VAL A 38 16.29 3.88 1.54
N ASP A 39 17.21 2.96 1.77
CA ASP A 39 17.66 2.57 3.12
C ASP A 39 18.13 3.79 3.92
N SER A 40 18.98 4.63 3.31
CA SER A 40 19.44 5.86 3.95
C SER A 40 18.30 6.83 4.27
N ILE A 41 17.32 6.97 3.37
CA ILE A 41 16.16 7.86 3.58
C ILE A 41 15.28 7.32 4.73
N VAL A 42 15.06 5.99 4.81
CA VAL A 42 14.25 5.37 5.87
C VAL A 42 14.94 5.54 7.22
N LYS A 43 16.25 5.27 7.31
CA LYS A 43 17.04 5.44 8.55
C LYS A 43 17.04 6.89 9.05
N GLN A 44 17.24 7.85 8.14
CA GLN A 44 17.11 9.27 8.48
C GLN A 44 15.70 9.62 8.99
N GLY A 45 14.65 9.03 8.38
CA GLY A 45 13.30 9.21 8.85
C GLY A 45 13.08 8.61 10.24
N MET A 46 13.65 7.45 10.54
CA MET A 46 13.58 6.86 11.89
C MET A 46 14.20 7.80 12.94
N GLU A 47 15.35 8.36 12.65
CA GLU A 47 16.03 9.34 13.54
C GLU A 47 15.19 10.63 13.67
N GLU A 48 14.74 11.22 12.54
CA GLU A 48 13.96 12.47 12.50
C GLU A 48 12.66 12.34 13.30
N PHE A 49 12.01 11.17 13.23
CA PHE A 49 10.69 10.96 13.84
C PHE A 49 10.76 10.20 15.17
N ALA A 50 11.93 9.85 15.66
CA ALA A 50 12.12 8.97 16.83
C ALA A 50 11.28 7.68 16.71
N ALA A 51 11.39 7.01 15.57
CA ALA A 51 10.65 5.79 15.27
C ALA A 51 11.49 4.55 15.60
N GLU A 52 10.84 3.54 16.20
CA GLU A 52 11.45 2.25 16.55
C GLU A 52 11.57 1.33 15.33
N GLU A 53 10.65 1.45 14.39
CA GLU A 53 10.66 0.68 13.14
C GLU A 53 10.41 1.60 11.94
N GLY A 54 11.05 1.29 10.82
CA GLY A 54 10.84 1.96 9.54
C GLY A 54 10.84 0.97 8.40
N MET A 55 9.91 1.09 7.47
CA MET A 55 9.92 0.23 6.28
C MET A 55 9.45 0.97 5.02
N THR A 56 9.90 0.45 3.88
CA THR A 56 9.47 0.92 2.54
C THR A 56 9.47 -0.23 1.55
N ILE A 57 8.41 -0.27 0.72
CA ILE A 57 8.31 -1.17 -0.43
C ILE A 57 8.06 -0.30 -1.67
N ILE A 58 8.88 -0.48 -2.72
CA ILE A 58 8.72 0.20 -4.01
C ILE A 58 8.40 -0.83 -5.09
N MET A 59 7.22 -0.69 -5.70
CA MET A 59 6.70 -1.58 -6.72
C MET A 59 6.52 -0.84 -8.03
N GLU A 60 6.99 -1.41 -9.12
CA GLU A 60 6.76 -0.90 -10.47
C GLU A 60 5.32 -1.21 -10.91
N THR A 61 4.59 -0.17 -11.34
CA THR A 61 3.13 -0.24 -11.50
C THR A 61 2.70 -1.28 -12.52
N SER A 62 3.34 -1.34 -13.68
CA SER A 62 2.88 -2.21 -14.78
C SER A 62 3.34 -3.66 -14.69
N THR A 63 4.47 -3.92 -14.02
CA THR A 63 5.14 -5.24 -14.02
C THR A 63 5.02 -5.99 -12.71
N GLY A 64 4.80 -5.28 -11.61
CA GLY A 64 4.88 -5.84 -10.26
C GLY A 64 6.31 -6.02 -9.74
N ASN A 65 7.33 -5.60 -10.49
CA ASN A 65 8.71 -5.69 -10.05
C ASN A 65 8.95 -4.87 -8.78
N LEU A 66 9.43 -5.50 -7.73
CA LEU A 66 9.88 -4.82 -6.54
C LEU A 66 11.25 -4.21 -6.79
N ARG A 67 11.37 -2.89 -6.72
CA ARG A 67 12.60 -2.15 -7.04
C ARG A 67 13.45 -1.83 -5.83
N ALA A 68 12.81 -1.72 -4.66
CA ALA A 68 13.46 -1.66 -3.35
C ALA A 68 12.53 -2.20 -2.28
N MET A 69 13.10 -2.83 -1.26
CA MET A 69 12.43 -3.33 -0.06
C MET A 69 13.34 -3.09 1.14
N VAL A 70 12.98 -2.15 1.98
CA VAL A 70 13.77 -1.75 3.16
C VAL A 70 12.93 -1.99 4.40
N GLY A 71 13.50 -2.65 5.40
CA GLY A 71 12.98 -2.80 6.75
C GLY A 71 14.11 -2.57 7.75
N CYS A 72 13.88 -1.67 8.70
CA CYS A 72 14.84 -1.31 9.74
C CYS A 72 14.15 -1.22 11.10
N LYS A 73 14.88 -1.54 12.15
CA LYS A 73 14.45 -1.33 13.54
C LYS A 73 15.56 -0.70 14.37
N GLU A 74 15.17 -0.04 15.44
CA GLU A 74 16.07 0.38 16.50
C GLU A 74 16.44 -0.85 17.35
N ASP A 75 17.72 -1.03 17.63
CA ASP A 75 18.26 -2.07 18.52
C ASP A 75 19.44 -1.50 19.31
N ASN A 76 19.26 -1.32 20.62
CA ASN A 76 20.26 -0.79 21.54
C ASN A 76 20.88 0.54 21.10
N GLY A 77 20.06 1.48 20.67
CA GLY A 77 20.46 2.83 20.24
C GLY A 77 21.03 2.87 18.81
N LYS A 78 20.90 1.80 18.03
CA LYS A 78 21.35 1.72 16.64
C LYS A 78 20.25 1.26 15.72
N VAL A 79 20.17 1.86 14.55
CA VAL A 79 19.24 1.40 13.50
C VAL A 79 19.91 0.26 12.73
N VAL A 80 19.29 -0.93 12.79
CA VAL A 80 19.74 -2.15 12.10
C VAL A 80 18.71 -2.58 11.06
N GLU A 81 19.14 -3.37 10.07
CA GLU A 81 18.23 -3.97 9.09
C GLU A 81 17.36 -5.04 9.75
N ASP A 82 16.05 -5.01 9.44
CA ASP A 82 15.09 -6.06 9.79
C ASP A 82 14.07 -6.28 8.67
N THR A 83 14.40 -7.18 7.76
CA THR A 83 13.52 -7.51 6.62
C THR A 83 12.26 -8.28 7.01
N THR A 84 12.15 -8.79 8.24
CA THR A 84 10.95 -9.50 8.71
C THR A 84 9.73 -8.58 8.77
N LEU A 85 9.94 -7.27 8.99
CA LEU A 85 8.90 -6.24 8.99
C LEU A 85 8.12 -6.20 7.67
N LEU A 86 8.78 -6.50 6.54
CA LEU A 86 8.18 -6.45 5.20
C LEU A 86 7.10 -7.53 4.96
N SER A 87 7.11 -8.59 5.77
CA SER A 87 6.15 -9.70 5.71
C SER A 87 5.22 -9.79 6.91
N LYS A 88 5.53 -9.08 8.02
CA LYS A 88 4.72 -9.08 9.23
C LYS A 88 3.36 -8.46 8.95
N ALA A 89 2.30 -9.25 9.13
CA ALA A 89 0.94 -8.75 9.03
C ALA A 89 0.60 -7.91 10.26
N ARG A 90 -0.09 -6.78 10.05
CA ARG A 90 -0.50 -5.85 11.10
C ARG A 90 -1.72 -5.03 10.69
N GLU A 91 -2.32 -4.37 11.62
CA GLU A 91 -3.41 -3.43 11.38
C GLU A 91 -2.94 -2.22 10.58
N THR A 92 -3.83 -1.66 9.74
CA THR A 92 -3.53 -0.46 8.97
C THR A 92 -4.79 0.27 8.53
N PHE A 93 -4.87 1.55 8.82
CA PHE A 93 -5.97 2.41 8.35
C PHE A 93 -5.91 2.76 6.86
N LEU A 94 -4.89 2.33 6.13
CA LEU A 94 -4.88 2.39 4.67
C LEU A 94 -6.03 1.55 4.07
N PHE A 95 -6.52 0.56 4.81
CA PHE A 95 -7.64 -0.30 4.41
C PHE A 95 -8.92 0.48 4.14
N ARG A 96 -9.12 1.66 4.74
CA ARG A 96 -10.23 2.57 4.44
C ARG A 96 -10.36 2.89 2.94
N GLY A 97 -9.24 2.96 2.21
CA GLY A 97 -9.25 3.10 0.76
C GLY A 97 -9.88 1.91 0.05
N ALA A 98 -9.72 0.70 0.58
CA ALA A 98 -10.36 -0.50 0.04
C ALA A 98 -11.86 -0.52 0.36
N SER A 99 -12.24 -0.16 1.58
CA SER A 99 -13.63 -0.05 2.01
C SER A 99 -14.39 0.99 1.19
N LEU A 100 -13.79 2.15 0.96
CA LEU A 100 -14.36 3.17 0.09
C LEU A 100 -14.57 2.66 -1.34
N LEU A 101 -13.55 2.01 -1.95
CA LEU A 101 -13.70 1.47 -3.30
C LEU A 101 -14.79 0.40 -3.35
N ALA A 102 -14.88 -0.46 -2.34
CA ALA A 102 -15.93 -1.46 -2.24
C ALA A 102 -17.33 -0.81 -2.14
N ALA A 103 -17.48 0.24 -1.33
CA ALA A 103 -18.74 0.99 -1.22
C ALA A 103 -19.14 1.65 -2.56
N LEU A 104 -18.21 2.30 -3.27
CA LEU A 104 -18.45 2.89 -4.58
C LEU A 104 -18.88 1.85 -5.64
N GLU A 105 -18.46 0.60 -5.50
CA GLU A 105 -18.80 -0.48 -6.45
C GLU A 105 -20.28 -0.87 -6.42
N THR A 106 -20.97 -0.66 -5.31
CA THR A 106 -22.42 -0.89 -5.23
C THR A 106 -23.20 0.09 -6.09
N GLY A 107 -22.74 1.33 -6.20
CA GLY A 107 -23.45 2.44 -6.83
C GLY A 107 -24.45 3.13 -5.90
N ASN A 108 -24.58 2.69 -4.65
CA ASN A 108 -25.46 3.28 -3.64
C ASN A 108 -24.84 4.54 -3.02
N VAL A 109 -23.52 4.71 -3.15
CA VAL A 109 -22.80 5.88 -2.66
C VAL A 109 -21.86 6.43 -3.72
N SER A 110 -21.59 7.73 -3.66
CA SER A 110 -20.68 8.47 -4.52
C SER A 110 -19.74 9.35 -3.69
N LEU A 111 -18.67 9.86 -4.30
CA LEU A 111 -17.74 10.77 -3.61
C LEU A 111 -18.36 12.11 -3.21
N ASP A 112 -19.47 12.49 -3.84
CA ASP A 112 -20.16 13.77 -3.62
C ASP A 112 -21.28 13.65 -2.55
N ASP A 113 -21.61 12.42 -2.10
CA ASP A 113 -22.59 12.20 -1.03
C ASP A 113 -22.06 12.71 0.30
N THR A 114 -22.94 13.30 1.09
CA THR A 114 -22.62 13.96 2.35
C THR A 114 -22.97 13.06 3.54
N PHE A 115 -22.05 12.96 4.49
CA PHE A 115 -22.19 12.22 5.72
C PHE A 115 -21.95 13.14 6.93
N ASN A 116 -22.77 12.98 7.97
CA ASN A 116 -22.60 13.76 9.19
C ASN A 116 -21.67 13.02 10.16
N THR A 117 -20.50 13.57 10.39
CA THR A 117 -19.51 13.02 11.33
C THR A 117 -19.66 13.60 12.73
N TYR A 118 -20.73 14.34 12.98
CA TYR A 118 -21.08 14.91 14.28
C TYR A 118 -19.91 15.69 14.92
N THR A 119 -19.68 15.45 16.20
CA THR A 119 -18.55 15.99 16.95
C THR A 119 -17.26 15.17 16.79
N GLY A 120 -17.23 14.26 15.82
CA GLY A 120 -16.10 13.35 15.60
C GLY A 120 -16.08 12.14 16.52
N ILE A 121 -17.24 11.81 17.12
CA ILE A 121 -17.47 10.61 17.93
C ILE A 121 -18.75 9.97 17.43
N ASP A 122 -18.70 8.67 17.16
CA ASP A 122 -19.85 7.85 16.84
C ASP A 122 -19.80 6.53 17.64
N ILE A 123 -20.95 6.04 18.06
CA ILE A 123 -21.09 4.80 18.83
C ILE A 123 -21.88 3.82 17.99
N ILE A 124 -21.22 2.74 17.59
CA ILE A 124 -21.80 1.73 16.72
C ILE A 124 -21.71 0.39 17.43
N GLU A 125 -22.86 -0.19 17.74
CA GLU A 125 -22.97 -1.40 18.55
C GLU A 125 -22.27 -1.24 19.91
N GLN A 126 -21.11 -1.88 20.09
CA GLN A 126 -20.30 -1.85 21.32
C GLN A 126 -19.02 -1.03 21.16
N ASP A 127 -18.74 -0.53 19.95
CA ASP A 127 -17.52 0.18 19.60
C ASP A 127 -17.76 1.70 19.53
N THR A 128 -16.78 2.46 20.00
CA THR A 128 -16.75 3.92 19.82
C THR A 128 -15.72 4.29 18.78
N ILE A 129 -16.18 4.93 17.71
CA ILE A 129 -15.33 5.37 16.61
C ILE A 129 -15.01 6.85 16.81
N TYR A 130 -13.74 7.19 16.60
CA TYR A 130 -13.26 8.55 16.74
C TYR A 130 -12.65 9.04 15.43
N ASP A 131 -13.00 10.25 15.03
CA ASP A 131 -12.22 11.03 14.08
C ASP A 131 -11.06 11.71 14.80
N HIS A 132 -9.92 11.90 14.13
CA HIS A 132 -8.71 12.42 14.79
C HIS A 132 -8.86 13.83 15.38
N ASN A 133 -9.87 14.59 14.96
CA ASN A 133 -10.15 15.96 15.44
C ASN A 133 -11.29 16.04 16.45
N TRP A 134 -11.78 14.91 16.99
CA TRP A 134 -12.91 14.87 17.92
C TRP A 134 -12.77 15.83 19.13
N ARG A 135 -11.53 15.97 19.64
CA ARG A 135 -11.25 16.93 20.72
C ARG A 135 -11.37 18.41 20.32
N LYS A 136 -11.48 18.68 19.02
CA LYS A 136 -11.65 20.02 18.46
C LYS A 136 -13.08 20.26 17.93
N GLY A 137 -14.02 19.36 18.26
CA GLY A 137 -15.42 19.48 17.90
C GLY A 137 -15.84 18.74 16.61
N GLY A 138 -14.97 17.89 16.06
CA GLY A 138 -15.28 17.07 14.87
C GLY A 138 -15.28 17.88 13.57
N TYR A 139 -15.80 17.28 12.51
CA TYR A 139 -15.91 17.90 11.19
C TYR A 139 -17.33 18.31 10.81
N GLY A 140 -18.35 17.78 11.52
CA GLY A 140 -19.75 17.95 11.12
C GLY A 140 -20.04 17.22 9.80
N GLU A 141 -20.63 17.92 8.84
CA GLU A 141 -20.94 17.37 7.53
C GLU A 141 -19.73 17.38 6.60
N LEU A 142 -19.44 16.24 5.97
CA LEU A 142 -18.38 16.05 4.97
C LEU A 142 -18.94 15.34 3.75
N THR A 143 -18.48 15.74 2.56
CA THR A 143 -18.63 14.84 1.40
C THR A 143 -17.75 13.60 1.62
N LEU A 144 -18.09 12.48 0.99
CA LEU A 144 -17.27 11.26 1.11
C LEU A 144 -15.83 11.47 0.60
N LEU A 145 -15.65 12.34 -0.41
CA LEU A 145 -14.34 12.79 -0.87
C LEU A 145 -13.55 13.48 0.25
N GLN A 146 -14.20 14.38 1.00
CA GLN A 146 -13.60 15.06 2.16
C GLN A 146 -13.38 14.09 3.32
N GLY A 147 -14.31 13.15 3.54
CA GLY A 147 -14.20 12.10 4.55
C GLY A 147 -12.91 11.29 4.37
N LEU A 148 -12.62 10.85 3.14
CA LEU A 148 -11.33 10.20 2.87
C LEU A 148 -10.16 11.16 3.07
N ALA A 149 -10.25 12.39 2.55
CA ALA A 149 -9.16 13.37 2.59
C ALA A 149 -8.75 13.75 4.02
N TYR A 150 -9.70 13.78 4.94
CA TYR A 150 -9.48 14.10 6.35
C TYR A 150 -9.37 12.86 7.24
N ASN A 151 -9.30 11.65 6.64
CA ASN A 151 -9.23 10.37 7.36
C ASN A 151 -10.39 10.20 8.37
N SER A 152 -11.60 10.65 8.03
CA SER A 152 -12.76 10.43 8.87
C SER A 152 -13.12 8.95 8.90
N SER A 153 -13.02 8.34 10.07
CA SER A 153 -13.49 6.98 10.31
C SER A 153 -15.00 6.89 10.15
N ILE A 154 -15.71 7.89 10.71
CA ILE A 154 -17.17 7.94 10.74
C ILE A 154 -17.76 8.05 9.35
N ALA A 155 -17.22 8.93 8.50
CA ALA A 155 -17.71 9.06 7.12
C ALA A 155 -17.50 7.79 6.28
N ILE A 156 -16.37 7.10 6.46
CA ILE A 156 -16.09 5.84 5.76
C ILE A 156 -17.00 4.72 6.26
N ASP A 157 -17.21 4.62 7.56
CA ASP A 157 -18.09 3.63 8.16
C ASP A 157 -19.54 3.80 7.69
N GLN A 158 -20.09 5.01 7.80
CA GLN A 158 -21.44 5.33 7.33
C GLN A 158 -21.61 5.05 5.83
N ALA A 159 -20.58 5.33 5.01
CA ALA A 159 -20.63 5.02 3.59
C ALA A 159 -20.66 3.51 3.31
N VAL A 160 -19.95 2.71 4.11
CA VAL A 160 -19.97 1.24 4.00
C VAL A 160 -21.33 0.70 4.48
N ASP A 161 -21.89 1.25 5.55
CA ASP A 161 -23.18 0.85 6.08
C ASP A 161 -24.33 1.13 5.07
N VAL A 162 -24.33 2.30 4.44
CA VAL A 162 -25.26 2.62 3.34
C VAL A 162 -25.06 1.72 2.12
N ALA A 163 -23.81 1.33 1.84
CA ALA A 163 -23.47 0.53 0.67
C ALA A 163 -23.85 -0.95 0.81
N TYR A 164 -23.80 -1.49 2.04
CA TYR A 164 -23.94 -2.91 2.30
C TYR A 164 -24.87 -3.19 3.51
N GLU A 165 -25.99 -3.85 3.26
CA GLU A 165 -26.85 -4.39 4.31
C GLU A 165 -26.28 -5.70 4.89
N ASP A 166 -25.46 -6.41 4.11
CA ASP A 166 -24.90 -7.72 4.47
C ASP A 166 -23.38 -7.68 4.49
N LYS A 167 -22.81 -7.98 5.65
CA LYS A 167 -21.37 -8.09 5.89
C LYS A 167 -20.68 -9.10 4.97
N ASP A 168 -21.30 -10.23 4.69
CA ASP A 168 -20.68 -11.26 3.86
C ASP A 168 -20.56 -10.81 2.40
N VAL A 169 -21.50 -10.01 1.90
CA VAL A 169 -21.44 -9.40 0.56
C VAL A 169 -20.25 -8.43 0.46
N PHE A 170 -20.03 -7.61 1.46
CA PHE A 170 -18.85 -6.73 1.50
C PHE A 170 -17.53 -7.53 1.54
N LEU A 171 -17.46 -8.55 2.40
CA LEU A 171 -16.27 -9.39 2.49
C LEU A 171 -15.97 -10.11 1.17
N GLN A 172 -17.00 -10.61 0.49
CA GLN A 172 -16.87 -11.18 -0.86
C GLN A 172 -16.36 -10.14 -1.86
N LYS A 173 -16.86 -8.90 -1.77
CA LYS A 173 -16.38 -7.81 -2.62
C LYS A 173 -14.90 -7.52 -2.40
N LEU A 174 -14.44 -7.46 -1.17
CA LEU A 174 -13.01 -7.29 -0.85
C LEU A 174 -12.16 -8.44 -1.42
N GLN A 175 -12.63 -9.69 -1.33
CA GLN A 175 -11.95 -10.84 -1.92
C GLN A 175 -11.84 -10.73 -3.45
N GLN A 176 -12.91 -10.30 -4.13
CA GLN A 176 -12.90 -10.02 -5.57
C GLN A 176 -11.90 -8.93 -5.95
N MET A 177 -11.64 -8.00 -5.03
CA MET A 177 -10.64 -6.94 -5.18
C MET A 177 -9.21 -7.41 -4.81
N GLY A 178 -9.00 -8.71 -4.56
CA GLY A 178 -7.70 -9.29 -4.22
C GLY A 178 -7.28 -9.09 -2.76
N LEU A 179 -8.22 -8.77 -1.87
CA LEU A 179 -7.97 -8.62 -0.44
C LEU A 179 -8.54 -9.82 0.31
N GLU A 180 -7.65 -10.71 0.74
CA GLU A 180 -8.04 -11.92 1.49
C GLU A 180 -8.73 -11.55 2.82
N LYS A 181 -9.71 -12.36 3.23
CA LYS A 181 -10.33 -12.23 4.55
C LYS A 181 -9.33 -12.62 5.64
N ASP A 182 -9.19 -11.78 6.66
CA ASP A 182 -8.56 -12.21 7.91
C ASP A 182 -9.55 -13.07 8.69
N SER A 183 -9.38 -14.38 8.63
CA SER A 183 -10.25 -15.35 9.30
C SER A 183 -10.04 -15.41 10.81
N THR A 184 -8.95 -14.83 11.32
CA THR A 184 -8.60 -14.85 12.74
C THR A 184 -9.25 -13.69 13.50
N PHE A 185 -9.68 -12.65 12.79
CA PHE A 185 -10.20 -11.43 13.39
C PHE A 185 -11.69 -11.55 13.74
N LYS A 186 -12.01 -11.30 15.03
CA LYS A 186 -13.35 -11.27 15.57
C LYS A 186 -13.66 -9.84 16.03
N CYS A 187 -14.22 -9.04 15.16
CA CYS A 187 -14.66 -7.68 15.49
C CYS A 187 -16.07 -7.42 14.99
N SER A 188 -16.64 -6.33 15.45
CA SER A 188 -17.81 -5.75 14.83
C SER A 188 -17.53 -5.37 13.37
N TRP A 189 -18.56 -5.30 12.60
CA TRP A 189 -18.55 -4.96 11.19
C TRP A 189 -17.86 -3.61 10.86
N PRO A 190 -18.19 -2.50 11.57
CA PRO A 190 -17.57 -1.21 11.30
C PRO A 190 -16.07 -1.22 11.53
N VAL A 191 -15.64 -1.83 12.63
CA VAL A 191 -14.22 -1.95 13.00
C VAL A 191 -13.42 -2.70 11.94
N TYR A 192 -13.99 -3.76 11.34
CA TYR A 192 -13.36 -4.44 10.21
C TYR A 192 -13.19 -3.53 8.99
N ALA A 193 -14.25 -2.78 8.62
CA ALA A 193 -14.23 -1.87 7.48
C ALA A 193 -13.20 -0.74 7.63
N LEU A 194 -12.86 -0.36 8.86
CA LEU A 194 -11.86 0.67 9.16
C LEU A 194 -10.42 0.16 9.15
N GLY A 195 -10.19 -1.16 9.15
CA GLY A 195 -8.85 -1.74 9.04
C GLY A 195 -8.24 -2.23 10.35
N PHE A 196 -9.04 -2.42 11.39
CA PHE A 196 -8.62 -3.08 12.63
C PHE A 196 -8.52 -4.60 12.46
N HIS A 197 -7.71 -5.03 11.50
CA HIS A 197 -7.39 -6.42 11.23
C HIS A 197 -6.03 -6.50 10.53
N HIS A 198 -5.40 -7.68 10.59
CA HIS A 198 -4.04 -7.85 10.10
C HIS A 198 -3.95 -7.91 8.58
N ARG A 199 -3.08 -7.09 8.01
CA ARG A 199 -2.73 -7.06 6.59
C ARG A 199 -1.22 -7.01 6.38
N ARG A 200 -0.75 -7.77 5.40
CA ARG A 200 0.67 -7.67 5.00
C ARG A 200 0.90 -6.37 4.24
N PRO A 201 2.05 -5.70 4.45
CA PRO A 201 2.41 -4.50 3.69
C PRO A 201 2.37 -4.73 2.17
N THR A 202 2.78 -5.91 1.70
CA THR A 202 2.73 -6.30 0.29
C THR A 202 1.31 -6.37 -0.28
N SER A 203 0.31 -6.78 0.51
CA SER A 203 -1.11 -6.75 0.09
C SER A 203 -1.58 -5.33 -0.15
N MET A 204 -1.25 -4.41 0.76
CA MET A 204 -1.66 -3.01 0.63
C MET A 204 -0.97 -2.33 -0.55
N VAL A 205 0.34 -2.52 -0.73
CA VAL A 205 1.02 -1.95 -1.90
C VAL A 205 0.45 -2.51 -3.22
N SER A 206 0.10 -3.80 -3.27
CA SER A 206 -0.51 -4.42 -4.46
C SER A 206 -1.89 -3.85 -4.77
N PHE A 207 -2.70 -3.62 -3.74
CA PHE A 207 -4.03 -3.01 -3.89
C PHE A 207 -3.94 -1.59 -4.46
N PHE A 208 -3.13 -0.71 -3.85
CA PHE A 208 -2.96 0.66 -4.35
C PHE A 208 -2.24 0.69 -5.71
N ASN A 209 -1.37 -0.28 -5.98
CA ASN A 209 -0.77 -0.47 -7.29
C ASN A 209 -1.82 -0.81 -8.36
N ALA A 210 -2.82 -1.63 -8.02
CA ALA A 210 -3.91 -1.93 -8.95
C ALA A 210 -4.75 -0.68 -9.26
N ILE A 211 -5.03 0.18 -8.29
CA ILE A 211 -5.68 1.49 -8.53
C ILE A 211 -4.83 2.35 -9.48
N ALA A 212 -3.52 2.46 -9.22
CA ALA A 212 -2.59 3.19 -10.07
C ALA A 212 -2.52 2.61 -11.49
N ASN A 213 -2.65 1.28 -11.64
CA ASN A 213 -2.59 0.53 -12.89
C ASN A 213 -3.95 0.41 -13.62
N GLY A 214 -4.88 1.33 -13.34
CA GLY A 214 -6.19 1.39 -13.99
C GLY A 214 -7.13 0.24 -13.62
N GLY A 215 -6.92 -0.39 -12.46
CA GLY A 215 -7.71 -1.53 -11.94
C GLY A 215 -7.05 -2.89 -12.16
N LYS A 216 -5.95 -2.96 -12.91
CA LYS A 216 -5.23 -4.21 -13.17
C LYS A 216 -4.28 -4.54 -12.02
N MET A 217 -4.54 -5.64 -11.32
CA MET A 217 -3.67 -6.12 -10.25
C MET A 217 -2.60 -7.06 -10.80
N VAL A 218 -1.34 -6.78 -10.47
CA VAL A 218 -0.18 -7.60 -10.79
C VAL A 218 0.48 -8.10 -9.51
N SER A 219 1.01 -9.32 -9.52
CA SER A 219 1.70 -9.89 -8.37
C SER A 219 3.04 -9.18 -8.13
N PRO A 220 3.36 -8.82 -6.88
CA PRO A 220 4.70 -8.35 -6.54
C PRO A 220 5.73 -9.47 -6.73
N LYS A 221 6.88 -9.14 -7.29
CA LYS A 221 7.95 -10.12 -7.57
C LYS A 221 9.34 -9.53 -7.45
N MET A 222 10.30 -10.37 -7.03
CA MET A 222 11.72 -10.03 -6.88
C MET A 222 12.61 -10.60 -7.99
N GLN A 223 12.04 -11.30 -8.96
CA GLN A 223 12.76 -11.88 -10.10
C GLN A 223 12.26 -11.28 -11.41
N GLU A 224 13.17 -10.98 -12.33
CA GLU A 224 12.82 -10.49 -13.67
C GLU A 224 11.95 -11.54 -14.41
N GLY A 225 11.07 -11.06 -15.29
CA GLY A 225 10.16 -11.90 -16.05
C GLY A 225 8.87 -11.16 -16.42
N SER A 226 7.94 -11.83 -17.06
CA SER A 226 6.64 -11.25 -17.42
C SER A 226 5.82 -10.89 -16.19
N ALA A 227 4.98 -9.87 -16.30
CA ALA A 227 4.02 -9.51 -15.26
C ALA A 227 3.03 -10.67 -15.02
N ILE A 228 2.84 -11.04 -13.77
CA ILE A 228 1.84 -12.03 -13.38
C ILE A 228 0.58 -11.26 -13.00
N VAL A 229 -0.44 -11.34 -13.85
CA VAL A 229 -1.73 -10.69 -13.61
C VAL A 229 -2.56 -11.59 -12.70
N VAL A 230 -2.93 -11.09 -11.53
CA VAL A 230 -3.75 -11.81 -10.53
C VAL A 230 -5.20 -11.30 -10.51
N GLY A 231 -5.45 -10.12 -11.07
CA GLY A 231 -6.79 -9.56 -11.27
C GLY A 231 -6.79 -8.62 -12.47
N SER A 232 -7.64 -8.89 -13.45
CA SER A 232 -7.72 -8.08 -14.68
C SER A 232 -8.38 -6.73 -14.44
N MET A 233 -9.33 -6.66 -13.49
CA MET A 233 -10.05 -5.47 -13.10
C MET A 233 -10.61 -5.66 -11.68
N ILE A 234 -10.04 -4.98 -10.68
CA ILE A 234 -10.49 -5.10 -9.28
C ILE A 234 -11.79 -4.33 -9.00
N ALA A 235 -12.13 -3.36 -9.83
CA ALA A 235 -13.35 -2.55 -9.74
C ALA A 235 -13.70 -1.95 -11.10
N LYS A 236 -14.94 -1.45 -11.26
CA LYS A 236 -15.38 -0.76 -12.47
C LYS A 236 -14.46 0.44 -12.77
N LYS A 237 -14.14 0.66 -14.04
CA LYS A 237 -13.24 1.73 -14.48
C LYS A 237 -13.59 3.10 -13.87
N LYS A 238 -14.88 3.48 -13.88
CA LYS A 238 -15.34 4.74 -13.29
C LYS A 238 -14.98 4.89 -11.81
N ASN A 239 -15.04 3.79 -11.05
CA ASN A 239 -14.74 3.80 -9.61
C ASN A 239 -13.22 3.79 -9.34
N ILE A 240 -12.41 3.18 -10.21
CA ILE A 240 -10.95 3.33 -10.21
C ILE A 240 -10.58 4.80 -10.45
N GLU A 241 -11.18 5.47 -11.43
CA GLU A 241 -10.96 6.90 -11.72
C GLU A 241 -11.41 7.79 -10.54
N SER A 242 -12.54 7.46 -9.90
CA SER A 242 -13.00 8.12 -8.67
C SER A 242 -11.99 7.96 -7.52
N MET A 243 -11.45 6.76 -7.33
CA MET A 243 -10.41 6.53 -6.32
C MET A 243 -9.12 7.28 -6.64
N GLN A 244 -8.68 7.30 -7.91
CA GLN A 244 -7.50 8.09 -8.32
C GLN A 244 -7.69 9.59 -8.02
N LYS A 245 -8.89 10.13 -8.30
CA LYS A 245 -9.27 11.51 -7.93
C LYS A 245 -9.21 11.73 -6.41
N ALA A 246 -9.78 10.81 -5.64
CA ALA A 246 -9.81 10.90 -4.18
C ALA A 246 -8.40 10.81 -3.56
N LEU A 247 -7.54 9.92 -4.03
CA LEU A 247 -6.16 9.79 -3.58
C LEU A 247 -5.30 11.03 -3.95
N ARG A 248 -5.57 11.65 -5.11
CA ARG A 248 -4.92 12.92 -5.46
C ARG A 248 -5.43 14.05 -4.55
N PHE A 249 -6.74 14.13 -4.31
CA PHE A 249 -7.35 15.13 -3.43
C PHE A 249 -6.84 14.99 -1.99
N PHE A 250 -6.61 13.78 -1.49
CA PHE A 250 -5.99 13.53 -0.19
C PHE A 250 -4.64 14.24 -0.05
N VAL A 251 -3.82 14.20 -1.09
CA VAL A 251 -2.49 14.84 -1.08
C VAL A 251 -2.61 16.36 -1.24
N THR A 252 -3.49 16.86 -2.10
CA THR A 252 -3.56 18.30 -2.40
C THR A 252 -4.36 19.09 -1.39
N ASN A 253 -5.42 18.52 -0.82
CA ASN A 253 -6.39 19.22 0.02
C ASN A 253 -6.56 18.62 1.42
N GLY A 254 -6.11 17.37 1.61
CA GLY A 254 -6.31 16.63 2.86
C GLY A 254 -5.06 16.55 3.73
N LEU A 255 -5.01 15.48 4.53
CA LEU A 255 -3.94 15.21 5.49
C LEU A 255 -2.63 14.74 4.85
N GLY A 256 -2.62 14.50 3.54
CA GLY A 256 -1.45 14.06 2.78
C GLY A 256 -0.53 15.16 2.28
N LYS A 257 -0.74 16.42 2.61
CA LYS A 257 0.04 17.58 2.08
C LYS A 257 1.56 17.45 2.20
N LYS A 258 2.08 16.74 3.20
CA LYS A 258 3.53 16.52 3.34
C LYS A 258 4.10 15.57 2.29
N ALA A 259 3.24 14.77 1.65
CA ALA A 259 3.63 13.93 0.52
C ALA A 259 3.66 14.69 -0.82
N GLU A 260 3.06 15.87 -0.90
CA GLU A 260 3.03 16.66 -2.13
C GLU A 260 4.43 17.08 -2.57
N SER A 261 4.74 16.89 -3.87
CA SER A 261 6.03 17.25 -4.46
C SER A 261 5.84 18.30 -5.56
N LYS A 262 6.79 19.24 -5.62
CA LYS A 262 6.88 20.21 -6.72
C LYS A 262 7.52 19.63 -7.98
N MET A 263 8.09 18.42 -7.90
CA MET A 263 8.83 17.77 -8.99
C MET A 263 7.97 16.80 -9.81
N VAL A 264 6.93 16.25 -9.19
CA VAL A 264 6.05 15.23 -9.77
C VAL A 264 4.70 15.23 -9.05
N ASN A 265 3.62 15.08 -9.80
CA ASN A 265 2.30 14.90 -9.21
C ASN A 265 2.21 13.51 -8.57
N VAL A 266 1.77 13.46 -7.33
CA VAL A 266 1.63 12.24 -6.54
C VAL A 266 0.20 12.08 -6.04
N ALA A 267 -0.23 10.85 -5.83
CA ALA A 267 -1.51 10.51 -5.20
C ALA A 267 -1.27 9.43 -4.16
N GLY A 268 -2.06 9.41 -3.10
CA GLY A 268 -1.91 8.43 -2.04
C GLY A 268 -2.81 8.69 -0.85
N ILE A 269 -2.70 7.84 0.14
CA ILE A 269 -3.46 7.89 1.39
C ILE A 269 -2.52 7.60 2.56
N SER A 270 -2.83 8.13 3.72
CA SER A 270 -2.15 7.82 4.98
C SER A 270 -3.09 7.25 6.02
N GLY A 271 -2.53 6.61 7.02
CA GLY A 271 -3.23 6.17 8.22
C GLY A 271 -2.30 6.20 9.41
N SER A 272 -2.86 6.38 10.61
CA SER A 272 -2.14 6.20 11.87
C SER A 272 -3.03 5.38 12.79
N ILE A 273 -2.55 4.21 13.19
CA ILE A 273 -3.30 3.28 14.02
C ILE A 273 -2.57 3.02 15.33
N HIS A 274 -3.31 3.08 16.44
CA HIS A 274 -2.81 2.72 17.76
C HIS A 274 -3.01 1.23 17.97
N THR A 275 -1.95 0.55 18.32
CA THR A 275 -1.94 -0.87 18.68
C THR A 275 -1.36 -1.06 20.08
N GLU A 276 -1.38 -2.27 20.60
CA GLU A 276 -0.81 -2.57 21.93
C GLU A 276 0.71 -2.34 21.97
N ASP A 277 1.40 -2.51 20.84
CA ASP A 277 2.86 -2.40 20.73
C ASP A 277 3.36 -1.06 20.17
N GLY A 278 2.48 -0.07 19.98
CA GLY A 278 2.83 1.27 19.51
C GLY A 278 1.89 1.83 18.46
N ILE A 279 2.32 2.87 17.78
CA ILE A 279 1.53 3.58 16.78
C ILE A 279 2.20 3.43 15.41
N TYR A 280 1.50 2.79 14.48
CA TYR A 280 1.95 2.71 13.09
C TYR A 280 1.44 3.90 12.30
N ALA A 281 2.37 4.59 11.64
CA ALA A 281 2.14 5.74 10.79
C ALA A 281 2.47 5.36 9.33
N ASP A 282 1.44 5.13 8.53
CA ASP A 282 1.52 4.57 7.18
C ASP A 282 1.22 5.61 6.11
N PHE A 283 1.87 5.48 4.96
CA PHE A 283 1.50 6.14 3.71
C PHE A 283 1.68 5.17 2.54
N CYS A 284 0.67 5.09 1.68
CA CYS A 284 0.79 4.38 0.40
C CYS A 284 0.32 5.27 -0.73
N GLY A 285 1.11 5.38 -1.77
CA GLY A 285 0.80 6.25 -2.90
C GLY A 285 1.57 5.89 -4.15
N TYR A 286 1.32 6.59 -5.24
CA TYR A 286 1.93 6.35 -6.54
C TYR A 286 2.26 7.65 -7.27
N PHE A 287 3.17 7.55 -8.22
CA PHE A 287 3.61 8.65 -9.09
C PHE A 287 4.20 8.16 -10.41
N PRO A 288 4.24 9.04 -11.46
CA PRO A 288 3.42 10.25 -11.64
C PRO A 288 1.93 9.91 -11.70
N THR A 289 1.03 10.84 -11.34
CA THR A 289 -0.42 10.58 -11.38
C THR A 289 -0.96 10.38 -12.79
N GLU A 290 -0.38 11.07 -13.79
CA GLU A 290 -0.84 11.05 -15.18
C GLU A 290 -0.50 9.73 -15.90
N LYS A 291 0.63 9.13 -15.54
CA LYS A 291 1.11 7.85 -16.07
C LYS A 291 1.87 7.12 -14.96
N PRO A 292 1.18 6.45 -14.05
CA PRO A 292 1.79 5.83 -12.89
C PRO A 292 2.90 4.84 -13.26
N LYS A 293 4.08 5.04 -12.66
CA LYS A 293 5.25 4.19 -12.86
C LYS A 293 5.60 3.39 -11.62
N TYR A 294 5.39 3.97 -10.46
CA TYR A 294 5.76 3.35 -9.18
C TYR A 294 4.69 3.59 -8.12
N THR A 295 4.44 2.55 -7.35
CA THR A 295 3.67 2.59 -6.11
C THR A 295 4.63 2.37 -4.96
N VAL A 296 4.52 3.20 -3.92
CA VAL A 296 5.43 3.19 -2.78
C VAL A 296 4.61 3.12 -1.49
N PHE A 297 4.98 2.18 -0.63
CA PHE A 297 4.48 2.06 0.73
C PHE A 297 5.59 2.47 1.69
N VAL A 298 5.26 3.31 2.66
CA VAL A 298 6.16 3.74 3.75
C VAL A 298 5.44 3.58 5.06
N SER A 299 6.14 3.09 6.08
CA SER A 299 5.63 2.96 7.44
C SER A 299 6.69 3.28 8.47
N TYR A 300 6.27 3.89 9.55
CA TYR A 300 7.04 4.06 10.78
C TYR A 300 6.23 3.59 11.97
N LYS A 301 6.90 2.96 12.95
CA LYS A 301 6.32 2.65 14.26
C LYS A 301 6.92 3.57 15.30
N ARG A 302 6.05 4.17 16.11
CA ARG A 302 6.46 4.94 17.30
C ARG A 302 5.85 4.33 18.57
N PRO A 303 6.57 4.42 19.71
CA PRO A 303 6.01 3.94 20.98
C PRO A 303 4.82 4.80 21.44
N GLU A 304 4.83 6.10 21.10
CA GLU A 304 3.83 7.06 21.59
C GLU A 304 3.55 8.20 20.59
N THR A 305 2.57 9.02 20.92
CA THR A 305 2.23 10.24 20.17
C THR A 305 3.33 11.33 20.34
N PRO A 306 3.44 12.27 19.37
CA PRO A 306 2.67 12.36 18.15
C PRO A 306 3.16 11.38 17.08
N ALA A 307 2.22 10.73 16.38
CA ALA A 307 2.51 9.95 15.18
C ALA A 307 1.52 10.31 14.07
N SER A 308 2.01 10.47 12.85
CA SER A 308 1.19 10.90 11.72
C SER A 308 1.64 10.25 10.43
N GLY A 309 0.78 9.43 9.84
CA GLY A 309 1.05 8.81 8.54
C GLY A 309 1.32 9.85 7.46
N GLY A 310 0.48 10.88 7.33
CA GLY A 310 0.69 11.98 6.40
C GLY A 310 1.93 12.82 6.70
N GLY A 311 2.18 13.09 7.98
CA GLY A 311 3.31 13.91 8.45
C GLY A 311 4.67 13.23 8.31
N MET A 312 4.78 11.96 8.73
CA MET A 312 6.02 11.19 8.79
C MET A 312 6.21 10.38 7.51
N ALA A 313 5.39 9.34 7.30
CA ALA A 313 5.51 8.46 6.14
C ALA A 313 5.25 9.18 4.81
N GLY A 314 4.32 10.15 4.77
CA GLY A 314 4.08 10.98 3.59
C GLY A 314 5.28 11.87 3.23
N GLN A 315 5.97 12.43 4.21
CA GLN A 315 7.21 13.20 3.97
C GLN A 315 8.32 12.32 3.39
N THR A 316 8.49 11.11 3.93
CA THR A 316 9.46 10.12 3.42
C THR A 316 9.09 9.65 2.02
N PHE A 317 7.80 9.37 1.76
CA PHE A 317 7.30 9.07 0.42
C PHE A 317 7.70 10.17 -0.58
N ARG A 318 7.53 11.45 -0.25
CA ARG A 318 7.94 12.57 -1.11
C ARG A 318 9.43 12.53 -1.41
N LYS A 319 10.28 12.36 -0.37
CA LYS A 319 11.75 12.27 -0.53
C LYS A 319 12.11 11.15 -1.53
N ILE A 320 11.47 9.99 -1.42
CA ILE A 320 11.67 8.84 -2.33
C ILE A 320 11.19 9.17 -3.76
N ALA A 321 10.00 9.74 -3.93
CA ALA A 321 9.45 10.10 -5.23
C ALA A 321 10.37 11.10 -5.95
N GLU A 322 10.85 12.12 -5.27
CA GLU A 322 11.78 13.13 -5.80
C GLU A 322 13.14 12.53 -6.20
N LEU A 323 13.70 11.64 -5.37
CA LEU A 323 14.91 10.89 -5.69
C LEU A 323 14.76 10.10 -6.99
N MET A 324 13.67 9.33 -7.10
CA MET A 324 13.41 8.48 -8.26
C MET A 324 13.21 9.29 -9.54
N VAL A 325 12.51 10.42 -9.47
CA VAL A 325 12.30 11.32 -10.62
C VAL A 325 13.62 11.96 -11.08
N LYS A 326 14.49 12.39 -10.15
CA LYS A 326 15.83 12.89 -10.49
C LYS A 326 16.65 11.84 -11.24
N THR A 327 16.64 10.60 -10.75
CA THR A 327 17.36 9.48 -11.34
C THR A 327 16.84 9.11 -12.74
N MET A 328 15.52 9.19 -12.96
CA MET A 328 14.92 8.96 -14.29
C MET A 328 15.35 10.02 -15.29
N LYS A 329 15.30 11.31 -14.93
CA LYS A 329 15.72 12.41 -15.81
C LYS A 329 17.19 12.32 -16.20
N GLN A 330 18.07 11.93 -15.28
CA GLN A 330 19.50 11.74 -15.56
C GLN A 330 19.78 10.60 -16.58
N LYS A 331 18.95 9.53 -16.57
CA LYS A 331 19.08 8.45 -17.56
C LYS A 331 18.60 8.86 -18.94
N ASP A 332 17.57 9.70 -19.03
CA ASP A 332 17.05 10.18 -20.33
C ASP A 332 18.01 11.18 -20.98
N HIS A 333 18.76 11.96 -20.21
CA HIS A 333 19.79 12.87 -20.74
C HIS A 333 21.11 12.19 -21.18
N ARG A 334 21.29 10.90 -20.84
CA ARG A 334 22.49 10.11 -21.21
C ARG A 334 22.26 9.20 -22.42
N LYS A 335 21.04 9.15 -22.94
CA LYS A 335 20.68 8.46 -24.19
C LYS A 335 20.58 9.46 -25.33
#